data_ed3764a1848a903fc69456371f946c03
#
_entry.id   ed3764a1848a903fc69456371f946c03
#
_cell.length_a   1.000
_cell.length_b   1.000
_cell.length_c   1.000
_cell.angle_alpha   90.00
_cell.angle_beta   90.00
_cell.angle_gamma   90.00
#
_symmetry.space_group_name_H-M   'P 1'
#
loop_
_entity.id
_entity.type
_entity.pdbx_description
1 polymer ?
#
loop_
_entity_poly.entity_id
_entity_poly.type
_entity_poly.pdbx_seq_one_letter_code
_entity_poly.pdbx_strand_id
1 'polypeptide(L)'
;YDQALNSGFIMADRGNYDAVITFDADGQHDYKMIPKFINYMKNGKDLVLGIRPNPARIAEWVFMFYTRLKFDWNDPLCGMKGYSIALYRSQGYFDSYQSVGTELAIFGLKNNYPYVQLPVPINNRHDNSRFYSLVRSNIFILKSMLNIKKK
;
A
#
# COMPACT_ATOMS: atom_id res chain seq x y z
N TYR A 1 7.58 6.05 -9.02
CA TYR A 1 7.20 5.40 -7.77
C TYR A 1 6.93 3.90 -8.00
N ASP A 2 5.90 3.55 -8.79
CA ASP A 2 5.48 2.15 -9.00
C ASP A 2 6.57 1.29 -9.65
N GLN A 3 7.34 1.83 -10.60
CA GLN A 3 8.49 1.13 -11.20
C GLN A 3 9.59 0.80 -10.18
N ALA A 4 9.88 1.72 -9.25
CA ALA A 4 10.87 1.48 -8.22
C ALA A 4 10.42 0.37 -7.26
N LEU A 5 9.13 0.35 -6.89
CA LEU A 5 8.56 -0.72 -6.08
C LEU A 5 8.56 -2.07 -6.82
N ASN A 6 8.16 -2.10 -8.09
CA ASN A 6 8.27 -3.32 -8.92
C ASN A 6 9.70 -3.87 -8.92
N SER A 7 10.71 -3.01 -9.13
CA SER A 7 12.12 -3.42 -9.08
C SER A 7 12.50 -3.97 -7.69
N GLY A 8 12.05 -3.34 -6.62
CA GLY A 8 12.29 -3.79 -5.25
C GLY A 8 11.72 -5.19 -4.99
N PHE A 9 10.49 -5.45 -5.43
CA PHE A 9 9.87 -6.78 -5.31
C PHE A 9 10.60 -7.85 -6.11
N ILE A 10 11.03 -7.54 -7.36
CA ILE A 10 11.84 -8.46 -8.17
C ILE A 10 13.16 -8.79 -7.46
N MET A 11 13.83 -7.79 -6.88
CA MET A 11 15.08 -8.01 -6.15
C MET A 11 14.86 -8.83 -4.89
N ALA A 12 13.78 -8.59 -4.15
CA ALA A 12 13.45 -9.35 -2.96
C ALA A 12 13.14 -10.82 -3.30
N ASP A 13 12.41 -11.08 -4.37
CA ASP A 13 12.10 -12.43 -4.85
C ASP A 13 13.37 -13.18 -5.25
N ARG A 14 14.26 -12.55 -6.03
CA ARG A 14 15.56 -13.14 -6.43
C ARG A 14 16.50 -13.34 -5.24
N GLY A 15 16.42 -12.49 -4.24
CA GLY A 15 17.23 -12.56 -3.01
C GLY A 15 16.73 -13.57 -1.99
N ASN A 16 15.66 -14.34 -2.31
CA ASN A 16 15.01 -15.32 -1.42
C ASN A 16 14.57 -14.71 -0.08
N TYR A 17 14.09 -13.48 -0.10
CA TYR A 17 13.42 -12.90 1.07
C TYR A 17 12.02 -13.49 1.21
N ASP A 18 11.52 -13.56 2.44
CA ASP A 18 10.18 -14.09 2.72
C ASP A 18 9.09 -13.03 2.52
N ALA A 19 9.44 -11.77 2.69
CA ALA A 19 8.50 -10.65 2.69
C ALA A 19 9.13 -9.33 2.27
N VAL A 20 8.28 -8.39 1.85
CA VAL A 20 8.63 -6.99 1.56
C VAL A 20 7.75 -6.08 2.40
N ILE A 21 8.36 -5.07 3.02
CA ILE A 21 7.63 -3.96 3.65
C ILE A 21 7.92 -2.69 2.84
N THR A 22 6.88 -2.10 2.26
CA THR A 22 6.99 -0.77 1.64
C THR A 22 6.98 0.31 2.71
N PHE A 23 7.74 1.37 2.49
CA PHE A 23 7.94 2.42 3.47
C PHE A 23 8.29 3.72 2.77
N ASP A 24 7.55 4.81 3.04
CA ASP A 24 7.87 6.12 2.48
C ASP A 24 9.00 6.77 3.28
N ALA A 25 10.08 7.16 2.59
CA ALA A 25 11.29 7.72 3.20
C ALA A 25 11.23 9.25 3.42
N ASP A 26 10.04 9.83 3.50
CA ASP A 26 9.80 11.26 3.70
C ASP A 26 9.70 11.69 5.18
N GLY A 27 9.96 10.75 6.10
CA GLY A 27 9.93 10.97 7.54
C GLY A 27 8.53 10.95 8.16
N GLN A 28 7.46 10.76 7.37
CA GLN A 28 6.09 10.69 7.89
C GLN A 28 5.81 9.38 8.63
N HIS A 29 6.31 8.25 8.13
CA HIS A 29 6.12 6.95 8.77
C HIS A 29 7.15 6.70 9.88
N ASP A 30 6.69 6.24 11.04
CA ASP A 30 7.59 5.82 12.13
C ASP A 30 8.18 4.43 11.83
N TYR A 31 9.50 4.37 11.64
CA TYR A 31 10.23 3.12 11.41
C TYR A 31 10.06 2.10 12.55
N LYS A 32 9.71 2.55 13.76
CA LYS A 32 9.42 1.67 14.91
C LYS A 32 8.21 0.77 14.69
N MET A 33 7.43 1.02 13.65
CA MET A 33 6.33 0.14 13.23
C MET A 33 6.83 -1.11 12.49
N ILE A 34 8.02 -1.09 11.87
CA ILE A 34 8.55 -2.21 11.08
C ILE A 34 8.57 -3.54 11.88
N PRO A 35 9.03 -3.60 13.14
CA PRO A 35 8.98 -4.83 13.92
C PRO A 35 7.57 -5.40 14.10
N LYS A 36 6.54 -4.55 14.21
CA LYS A 36 5.14 -5.01 14.30
C LYS A 36 4.69 -5.65 13.00
N PHE A 37 5.01 -5.06 11.84
CA PHE A 37 4.73 -5.64 10.53
C PHE A 37 5.39 -7.01 10.39
N ILE A 38 6.68 -7.12 10.71
CA ILE A 38 7.43 -8.38 10.69
C ILE A 38 6.75 -9.44 11.57
N ASN A 39 6.34 -9.05 12.78
CA ASN A 39 5.69 -9.99 13.70
C ASN A 39 4.40 -10.57 13.12
N TYR A 40 3.52 -9.73 12.53
CA TYR A 40 2.30 -10.23 11.90
C TYR A 40 2.58 -11.14 10.70
N MET A 41 3.58 -10.82 9.89
CA MET A 41 3.98 -11.65 8.76
C MET A 41 4.55 -13.00 9.21
N LYS A 42 5.38 -13.03 10.24
CA LYS A 42 5.86 -14.27 10.87
C LYS A 42 4.74 -15.13 11.46
N ASN A 43 3.63 -14.51 11.87
CA ASN A 43 2.44 -15.18 12.37
C ASN A 43 1.40 -15.49 11.27
N GLY A 44 1.85 -15.65 10.03
CA GLY A 44 1.04 -16.15 8.92
C GLY A 44 0.12 -15.11 8.25
N LYS A 45 0.41 -13.82 8.38
CA LYS A 45 -0.26 -12.80 7.58
C LYS A 45 0.52 -12.56 6.29
N ASP A 46 -0.15 -12.75 5.15
CA ASP A 46 0.43 -12.48 3.83
C ASP A 46 0.38 -10.99 3.48
N LEU A 47 -0.56 -10.26 4.10
CA LEU A 47 -0.78 -8.84 3.83
C LEU A 47 -0.98 -8.08 5.14
N VAL A 48 -0.13 -7.07 5.36
CA VAL A 48 -0.22 -6.17 6.52
C VAL A 48 -0.41 -4.74 6.00
N LEU A 49 -1.57 -4.16 6.27
CA LEU A 49 -1.99 -2.87 5.73
C LEU A 49 -1.91 -1.78 6.80
N GLY A 50 -1.08 -0.78 6.58
CA GLY A 50 -1.04 0.40 7.44
C GLY A 50 -2.31 1.25 7.27
N ILE A 51 -2.79 1.84 8.38
CA ILE A 51 -3.90 2.79 8.39
C ILE A 51 -3.44 4.07 9.06
N ARG A 52 -3.52 5.19 8.34
CA ARG A 52 -3.25 6.52 8.89
C ARG A 52 -4.47 7.03 9.66
N PRO A 53 -4.26 7.88 10.68
CA PRO A 53 -5.38 8.39 11.49
C PRO A 53 -6.35 9.27 10.68
N ASN A 54 -5.85 10.04 9.71
CA ASN A 54 -6.66 10.95 8.90
C ASN A 54 -6.16 10.99 7.45
N PRO A 55 -7.06 10.90 6.45
CA PRO A 55 -6.71 11.17 5.06
C PRO A 55 -6.47 12.68 4.84
N ALA A 56 -5.53 13.01 3.97
CA ALA A 56 -5.13 14.39 3.72
C ALA A 56 -5.99 15.09 2.65
N ARG A 57 -6.74 14.34 1.81
CA ARG A 57 -7.43 14.88 0.62
C ARG A 57 -8.83 14.29 0.45
N ILE A 58 -9.73 15.05 -0.20
CA ILE A 58 -11.11 14.61 -0.49
C ILE A 58 -11.13 13.33 -1.35
N ALA A 59 -10.27 13.24 -2.38
CA ALA A 59 -10.18 12.04 -3.21
C ALA A 59 -9.73 10.80 -2.43
N GLU A 60 -8.94 10.97 -1.37
CA GLU A 60 -8.56 9.88 -0.47
C GLU A 60 -9.78 9.35 0.28
N TRP A 61 -10.67 10.22 0.75
CA TRP A 61 -11.92 9.83 1.39
C TRP A 61 -12.83 9.02 0.46
N VAL A 62 -12.96 9.45 -0.80
CA VAL A 62 -13.75 8.71 -1.81
C VAL A 62 -13.15 7.33 -2.06
N PHE A 63 -11.82 7.25 -2.18
CA PHE A 63 -11.14 5.97 -2.40
C PHE A 63 -11.24 5.05 -1.16
N MET A 64 -11.07 5.59 0.04
CA MET A 64 -11.25 4.85 1.29
C MET A 64 -12.67 4.28 1.40
N PHE A 65 -13.68 5.09 1.13
CA PHE A 65 -15.07 4.62 1.15
C PHE A 65 -15.30 3.47 0.17
N TYR A 66 -14.77 3.57 -1.04
CA TYR A 66 -14.86 2.52 -2.04
C TYR A 66 -14.17 1.22 -1.58
N THR A 67 -12.92 1.30 -1.09
CA THR A 67 -12.18 0.12 -0.65
C THR A 67 -12.73 -0.49 0.62
N ARG A 68 -13.27 0.32 1.52
CA ARG A 68 -13.95 -0.14 2.73
C ARG A 68 -15.20 -0.97 2.39
N LEU A 69 -16.03 -0.50 1.46
CA LEU A 69 -17.24 -1.22 1.06
C LEU A 69 -16.93 -2.51 0.29
N LYS A 70 -15.87 -2.52 -0.55
CA LYS A 70 -15.58 -3.65 -1.42
C LYS A 70 -14.63 -4.68 -0.83
N PHE A 71 -13.70 -4.27 0.01
CA PHE A 71 -12.56 -5.08 0.46
C PHE A 71 -12.33 -5.02 1.97
N ASP A 72 -13.21 -4.34 2.71
CA ASP A 72 -13.00 -4.04 4.14
C ASP A 72 -11.62 -3.39 4.42
N TRP A 73 -11.15 -2.53 3.51
CA TRP A 73 -9.86 -1.86 3.58
C TRP A 73 -9.99 -0.37 3.84
N ASN A 74 -9.48 0.10 4.99
CA ASN A 74 -9.73 1.44 5.49
C ASN A 74 -8.80 2.53 4.94
N ASP A 75 -7.55 2.23 4.52
CA ASP A 75 -6.64 3.24 3.97
C ASP A 75 -5.78 2.69 2.82
N PRO A 76 -6.28 2.71 1.58
CA PRO A 76 -5.55 2.18 0.42
C PRO A 76 -4.27 2.96 0.09
N LEU A 77 -4.19 4.23 0.49
CA LEU A 77 -3.11 5.13 0.13
C LEU A 77 -2.02 5.27 1.21
N CYS A 78 -2.12 4.53 2.32
CA CYS A 78 -0.99 4.42 3.24
C CYS A 78 0.20 3.77 2.53
N GLY A 79 1.36 4.43 2.53
CA GLY A 79 2.58 3.91 1.90
C GLY A 79 3.18 2.71 2.66
N MET A 80 2.87 2.56 3.95
CA MET A 80 3.40 1.46 4.75
C MET A 80 2.54 0.21 4.65
N LYS A 81 3.04 -0.79 3.92
CA LYS A 81 2.36 -2.08 3.72
C LYS A 81 3.37 -3.23 3.74
N GLY A 82 2.98 -4.39 4.26
CA GLY A 82 3.77 -5.62 4.24
C GLY A 82 3.13 -6.65 3.32
N TYR A 83 3.95 -7.38 2.57
CA TYR A 83 3.52 -8.38 1.60
C TYR A 83 4.41 -9.62 1.70
N SER A 84 3.83 -10.80 1.76
CA SER A 84 4.62 -12.03 1.60
C SER A 84 5.11 -12.17 0.15
N ILE A 85 6.27 -12.75 -0.04
CA ILE A 85 6.76 -13.06 -1.41
C ILE A 85 5.86 -14.13 -2.06
N ALA A 86 5.22 -15.00 -1.30
CA ALA A 86 4.24 -15.94 -1.82
C ALA A 86 3.04 -15.22 -2.49
N LEU A 87 2.50 -14.18 -1.84
CA LEU A 87 1.45 -13.33 -2.42
C LEU A 87 1.94 -12.63 -3.71
N TYR A 88 3.14 -12.06 -3.69
CA TYR A 88 3.74 -11.42 -4.86
C TYR A 88 3.91 -12.40 -6.04
N ARG A 89 4.45 -13.60 -5.79
CA ARG A 89 4.62 -14.64 -6.81
C ARG A 89 3.30 -15.08 -7.42
N SER A 90 2.22 -15.12 -6.63
CA SER A 90 0.89 -15.50 -7.12
C SER A 90 0.32 -14.49 -8.11
N GLN A 91 0.62 -13.20 -7.99
CA GLN A 91 0.25 -12.16 -8.96
C GLN A 91 1.29 -12.00 -10.07
N GLY A 92 2.59 -12.14 -9.75
CA GLY A 92 3.72 -12.02 -10.67
C GLY A 92 4.28 -10.61 -10.83
N TYR A 93 3.63 -9.59 -10.27
CA TYR A 93 4.05 -8.17 -10.33
C TYR A 93 3.45 -7.38 -9.16
N PHE A 94 4.01 -6.22 -8.84
CA PHE A 94 3.48 -5.34 -7.80
C PHE A 94 2.42 -4.38 -8.34
N ASP A 95 2.70 -3.73 -9.47
CA ASP A 95 1.82 -2.75 -10.10
C ASP A 95 1.98 -2.76 -11.61
N SER A 96 0.86 -2.80 -12.35
CA SER A 96 0.82 -2.85 -13.82
C SER A 96 0.13 -1.64 -14.47
N TYR A 97 -0.61 -0.81 -13.70
CA TYR A 97 -1.43 0.27 -14.25
C TYR A 97 -1.37 1.60 -13.47
N GLN A 98 -0.28 1.84 -12.75
CA GLN A 98 -0.10 3.03 -11.91
C GLN A 98 -1.18 3.14 -10.81
N SER A 99 -1.35 2.07 -10.07
CA SER A 99 -2.37 1.93 -9.03
C SER A 99 -2.05 2.68 -7.72
N VAL A 100 -0.95 3.44 -7.69
CA VAL A 100 -0.43 4.06 -6.45
C VAL A 100 -0.12 3.01 -5.37
N GLY A 101 0.43 1.87 -5.79
CA GLY A 101 0.80 0.79 -4.88
C GLY A 101 -0.39 0.07 -4.22
N THR A 102 -1.54 0.00 -4.90
CA THR A 102 -2.74 -0.68 -4.38
C THR A 102 -3.05 -2.00 -5.07
N GLU A 103 -2.50 -2.28 -6.26
CA GLU A 103 -2.88 -3.43 -7.08
C GLU A 103 -2.62 -4.77 -6.38
N LEU A 104 -1.40 -4.99 -5.87
CA LEU A 104 -1.06 -6.24 -5.18
C LEU A 104 -1.88 -6.42 -3.89
N ALA A 105 -2.15 -5.34 -3.14
CA ALA A 105 -2.99 -5.41 -1.96
C ALA A 105 -4.43 -5.83 -2.31
N ILE A 106 -5.01 -5.23 -3.35
CA ILE A 106 -6.36 -5.57 -3.83
C ILE A 106 -6.42 -7.02 -4.33
N PHE A 107 -5.39 -7.48 -5.04
CA PHE A 107 -5.29 -8.89 -5.43
C PHE A 107 -5.32 -9.82 -4.22
N GLY A 108 -4.54 -9.53 -3.18
CA GLY A 108 -4.54 -10.30 -1.94
C GLY A 108 -5.91 -10.33 -1.27
N LEU A 109 -6.56 -9.17 -1.15
CA LEU A 109 -7.90 -9.05 -0.55
C LEU A 109 -8.98 -9.79 -1.36
N LYS A 110 -8.96 -9.67 -2.70
CA LYS A 110 -9.89 -10.38 -3.60
C LYS A 110 -9.75 -11.91 -3.51
N ASN A 111 -8.55 -12.40 -3.29
CA ASN A 111 -8.25 -13.84 -3.22
C ASN A 111 -8.21 -14.37 -1.77
N ASN A 112 -8.74 -13.61 -0.81
CA ASN A 112 -8.86 -14.00 0.60
C ASN A 112 -7.53 -14.38 1.27
N TYR A 113 -6.42 -13.75 0.90
CA TYR A 113 -5.16 -13.93 1.61
C TYR A 113 -5.28 -13.42 3.05
N PRO A 114 -4.68 -14.12 4.03
CA PRO A 114 -4.68 -13.68 5.43
C PRO A 114 -4.10 -12.27 5.57
N TYR A 115 -4.91 -11.33 6.07
CA TYR A 115 -4.47 -9.94 6.24
C TYR A 115 -4.76 -9.39 7.62
N VAL A 116 -4.14 -8.26 7.93
CA VAL A 116 -4.41 -7.45 9.10
C VAL A 116 -4.23 -5.97 8.76
N GLN A 117 -5.00 -5.12 9.40
CA GLN A 117 -4.88 -3.67 9.31
C GLN A 117 -4.30 -3.11 10.61
N LEU A 118 -3.23 -2.28 10.51
CA LEU A 118 -2.54 -1.72 11.66
C LEU A 118 -2.59 -0.19 11.66
N PRO A 119 -3.01 0.46 12.74
CA PRO A 119 -2.84 1.90 12.90
C PRO A 119 -1.37 2.28 12.82
N VAL A 120 -1.03 3.20 11.92
CA VAL A 120 0.32 3.73 11.72
C VAL A 120 0.31 5.20 12.09
N PRO A 121 1.03 5.60 13.15
CA PRO A 121 1.18 7.01 13.49
C PRO A 121 1.90 7.75 12.36
N ILE A 122 1.47 8.96 12.07
CA ILE A 122 2.07 9.83 11.06
C ILE A 122 2.71 11.01 11.75
N ASN A 123 4.00 11.20 11.53
CA ASN A 123 4.73 12.37 11.98
C ASN A 123 4.47 13.56 11.05
N ASN A 124 4.66 14.77 11.56
CA ASN A 124 4.62 15.98 10.74
C ASN A 124 5.70 15.90 9.66
N ARG A 125 5.32 16.24 8.44
CA ARG A 125 6.25 16.26 7.32
C ARG A 125 7.22 17.43 7.44
N HIS A 126 8.50 17.18 7.22
CA HIS A 126 9.54 18.20 7.23
C HIS A 126 9.71 18.91 5.88
N ASP A 127 9.23 18.31 4.78
CA ASP A 127 9.38 18.78 3.40
C ASP A 127 8.06 19.13 2.73
N ASN A 128 8.12 20.03 1.72
CA ASN A 128 6.99 20.28 0.83
C ASN A 128 6.66 19.03 -0.01
N SER A 129 5.37 18.72 -0.14
CA SER A 129 4.92 17.61 -0.96
C SER A 129 5.44 17.73 -2.39
N ARG A 130 6.14 16.71 -2.89
CA ARG A 130 6.55 16.59 -4.31
C ARG A 130 5.36 16.36 -5.25
N PHE A 131 4.17 16.05 -4.72
CA PHE A 131 2.96 15.96 -5.51
C PHE A 131 2.54 17.35 -5.98
N TYR A 132 2.54 17.54 -7.29
CA TYR A 132 2.00 18.71 -7.98
C TYR A 132 0.60 19.05 -7.49
N SER A 133 0.14 20.27 -7.76
CA SER A 133 -1.09 20.90 -7.27
C SER A 133 -2.17 19.92 -6.78
N LEU A 134 -2.88 20.24 -5.71
CA LEU A 134 -3.97 19.46 -5.10
C LEU A 134 -4.93 18.85 -6.14
N VAL A 135 -5.20 19.57 -7.23
CA VAL A 135 -6.12 19.14 -8.30
C VAL A 135 -5.56 17.95 -9.08
N ARG A 136 -4.28 17.98 -9.50
CA ARG A 136 -3.66 16.87 -10.25
C ARG A 136 -3.57 15.59 -9.41
N SER A 137 -3.25 15.74 -8.14
CA SER A 137 -3.19 14.59 -7.22
C SER A 137 -4.56 13.93 -7.03
N ASN A 138 -5.63 14.73 -6.86
CA ASN A 138 -6.99 14.21 -6.75
C ASN A 138 -7.43 13.47 -8.02
N ILE A 139 -7.14 14.03 -9.20
CA ILE A 139 -7.46 13.39 -10.49
C ILE A 139 -6.71 12.06 -10.63
N PHE A 140 -5.43 12.02 -10.23
CA PHE A 140 -4.61 10.80 -10.32
C PHE A 140 -5.16 9.69 -9.41
N ILE A 141 -5.53 10.03 -8.16
CA ILE A 141 -6.14 9.09 -7.21
C ILE A 141 -7.47 8.53 -7.75
N LEU A 142 -8.34 9.40 -8.29
CA LEU A 142 -9.61 8.96 -8.87
C LEU A 142 -9.42 8.09 -10.11
N LYS A 143 -8.45 8.39 -10.98
CA LYS A 143 -8.10 7.52 -12.12
C LYS A 143 -7.61 6.16 -11.68
N SER A 144 -6.74 6.08 -10.68
CA SER A 144 -6.27 4.81 -10.10
C SER A 144 -7.44 3.98 -9.57
N MET A 145 -8.39 4.61 -8.85
CA MET A 145 -9.60 3.95 -8.37
C MET A 145 -10.48 3.40 -9.52
N LEU A 146 -10.63 4.16 -10.61
CA LEU A 146 -11.43 3.73 -11.78
C LEU A 146 -10.79 2.54 -12.50
N ASN A 147 -9.47 2.47 -12.54
CA ASN A 147 -8.73 1.36 -13.15
C ASN A 147 -8.93 0.04 -12.37
N ILE A 148 -9.12 0.11 -11.04
CA ILE A 148 -9.45 -1.06 -10.22
C ILE A 148 -10.78 -1.70 -10.66
N LYS A 149 -11.75 -0.91 -11.10
CA LYS A 149 -13.07 -1.42 -11.55
C LYS A 149 -13.02 -2.17 -12.88
N LYS A 150 -11.97 -1.96 -13.69
CA LYS A 150 -11.85 -2.57 -15.03
C LYS A 150 -11.18 -3.95 -15.00
N LYS A 151 -10.59 -4.34 -13.87
CA LYS A 151 -9.97 -5.65 -13.60
C LYS A 151 -10.72 -6.39 -12.49
#